data_96e21661ad73a5bc4490230c8011eafc
#
_entry.id   96e21661ad73a5bc4490230c8011eafc
#
_cell.length_a   1.000
_cell.length_b   1.000
_cell.length_c   1.000
_cell.angle_alpha   90.00
_cell.angle_beta   90.00
_cell.angle_gamma   90.00
#
_symmetry.space_group_name_H-M   'P 1'
#
loop_
_entity.id
_entity.type
_entity.pdbx_description
1 polymer ?
#
loop_
_entity_poly.entity_id
_entity_poly.type
_entity_poly.pdbx_seq_one_letter_code
_entity_poly.pdbx_strand_id
1 'polypeptide(L)'
;MKRTLSLMLALVMAVSLMACGKKDDGKNNADAPADSLALLTKVWDSYTDDEKFPAAGGDYETSVDDAPGAFDPSNADNLNFLLTVPTEDASLIDDAASLMHMMNATTFTC
;
A
#
# COMPACT_ATOMS: atom_id res chain seq x y z
N MET A 1 30.57 -0.82 39.31
CA MET A 1 30.54 -0.45 37.90
C MET A 1 29.94 -1.52 36.97
N LYS A 2 30.25 -2.80 37.15
CA LYS A 2 29.69 -3.87 36.27
C LYS A 2 28.16 -4.08 36.41
N ARG A 3 27.59 -3.82 37.59
CA ARG A 3 26.14 -3.98 37.84
C ARG A 3 25.28 -2.81 37.29
N THR A 4 25.85 -1.61 37.25
CA THR A 4 25.15 -0.43 36.69
C THR A 4 25.13 -0.43 35.18
N LEU A 5 26.18 -0.97 34.52
CA LEU A 5 26.27 -1.10 33.08
C LEU A 5 25.27 -2.13 32.55
N SER A 6 25.05 -3.24 33.31
CA SER A 6 24.08 -4.27 32.95
C SER A 6 22.63 -3.78 33.08
N LEU A 7 22.33 -2.93 34.07
CA LEU A 7 21.02 -2.32 34.25
C LEU A 7 20.71 -1.28 33.15
N MET A 8 21.70 -0.51 32.73
CA MET A 8 21.55 0.44 31.63
C MET A 8 21.30 -0.26 30.29
N LEU A 9 22.00 -1.36 30.02
CA LEU A 9 21.81 -2.15 28.80
C LEU A 9 20.43 -2.80 28.76
N ALA A 10 19.93 -3.29 29.88
CA ALA A 10 18.56 -3.86 29.97
C ALA A 10 17.48 -2.80 29.76
N LEU A 11 17.70 -1.56 30.22
CA LEU A 11 16.75 -0.45 30.03
C LEU A 11 16.66 0.00 28.55
N VAL A 12 17.79 0.02 27.86
CA VAL A 12 17.85 0.37 26.43
C VAL A 12 17.16 -0.68 25.56
N MET A 13 17.29 -1.96 25.91
CA MET A 13 16.57 -3.03 25.18
C MET A 13 15.06 -3.03 25.46
N ALA A 14 14.62 -2.63 26.63
CA ALA A 14 13.19 -2.54 26.96
C ALA A 14 12.48 -1.40 26.20
N VAL A 15 13.19 -0.31 25.90
CA VAL A 15 12.64 0.82 25.13
C VAL A 15 12.55 0.48 23.64
N SER A 16 13.44 -0.33 23.10
CA SER A 16 13.41 -0.72 21.68
C SER A 16 12.32 -1.76 21.35
N LEU A 17 11.78 -2.49 22.31
CA LEU A 17 10.67 -3.42 22.11
C LEU A 17 9.28 -2.76 22.12
N MET A 18 9.17 -1.51 22.56
CA MET A 18 7.90 -0.76 22.55
C MET A 18 7.62 -0.06 21.20
N ALA A 19 8.56 -0.04 20.26
CA ALA A 19 8.39 0.62 18.97
C ALA A 19 7.68 -0.23 17.92
N CYS A 20 7.32 -1.48 18.23
CA CYS A 20 6.76 -2.43 17.24
C CYS A 20 5.40 -3.00 17.67
N GLY A 21 4.53 -2.22 18.30
CA GLY A 21 3.26 -2.77 18.78
C GLY A 21 2.19 -1.81 19.22
N LYS A 22 2.17 -0.59 18.68
CA LYS A 22 0.98 0.26 18.79
C LYS A 22 0.44 0.51 17.39
N LYS A 23 -0.77 -0.03 17.13
CA LYS A 23 -1.70 0.70 16.27
C LYS A 23 -1.82 2.08 16.89
N ASP A 24 -1.13 3.07 16.34
CA ASP A 24 -1.39 4.45 16.65
C ASP A 24 -2.71 4.82 15.99
N ASP A 25 -3.79 4.63 16.74
CA ASP A 25 -5.02 5.36 16.50
C ASP A 25 -4.70 6.85 16.62
N GLY A 26 -4.58 7.55 15.47
CA GLY A 26 -4.78 8.99 15.44
C GLY A 26 -3.56 9.90 15.51
N LYS A 27 -2.51 9.66 14.77
CA LYS A 27 -1.75 10.76 14.16
C LYS A 27 -2.02 10.76 12.67
N ASN A 28 -2.97 11.57 12.26
CA ASN A 28 -3.08 12.05 10.91
C ASN A 28 -1.74 12.72 10.56
N ASN A 29 -0.84 11.99 9.93
CA ASN A 29 0.18 12.60 9.12
C ASN A 29 -0.59 13.33 8.03
N ALA A 30 -0.61 14.65 8.04
CA ALA A 30 -1.30 15.48 7.05
C ALA A 30 -0.85 15.17 5.61
N ASP A 31 0.28 14.46 5.45
CA ASP A 31 0.85 14.04 4.18
C ASP A 31 0.64 12.54 3.86
N ALA A 32 0.00 11.76 4.75
CA ALA A 32 -0.28 10.37 4.48
C ALA A 32 -1.44 10.24 3.47
N PRO A 33 -1.32 9.40 2.42
CA PRO A 33 -2.43 9.12 1.53
C PRO A 33 -3.64 8.58 2.30
N ALA A 34 -4.85 8.97 1.86
CA ALA A 34 -6.09 8.58 2.54
C ALA A 34 -6.45 7.10 2.30
N ASP A 35 -6.08 6.58 1.13
CA ASP A 35 -6.39 5.23 0.67
C ASP A 35 -5.32 4.74 -0.33
N SER A 36 -5.48 3.51 -0.81
CA SER A 36 -4.55 2.88 -1.76
C SER A 36 -4.49 3.63 -3.10
N LEU A 37 -5.62 4.14 -3.59
CA LEU A 37 -5.66 4.91 -4.83
C LEU A 37 -4.90 6.23 -4.68
N ALA A 38 -5.08 6.95 -3.59
CA ALA A 38 -4.36 8.19 -3.32
C ALA A 38 -2.85 7.96 -3.20
N LEU A 39 -2.44 6.85 -2.58
CA LEU A 39 -1.04 6.45 -2.50
C LEU A 39 -0.45 6.20 -3.89
N LEU A 40 -1.11 5.38 -4.70
CA LEU A 40 -0.63 5.00 -6.03
C LEU A 40 -0.64 6.21 -6.99
N THR A 41 -1.63 7.09 -6.88
CA THR A 41 -1.69 8.35 -7.62
C THR A 41 -0.51 9.26 -7.27
N LYS A 42 -0.18 9.39 -5.99
CA LYS A 42 0.99 10.18 -5.54
C LYS A 42 2.30 9.62 -6.10
N VAL A 43 2.44 8.30 -6.17
CA VAL A 43 3.60 7.65 -6.81
C VAL A 43 3.61 7.96 -8.31
N TRP A 44 2.48 7.81 -9.00
CA TRP A 44 2.37 8.09 -10.44
C TRP A 44 2.67 9.54 -10.79
N ASP A 45 2.18 10.48 -9.99
CA ASP A 45 2.43 11.91 -10.17
C ASP A 45 3.89 12.32 -9.87
N SER A 46 4.64 11.46 -9.18
CA SER A 46 6.08 11.70 -8.96
C SER A 46 6.94 11.41 -10.20
N TYR A 47 6.41 10.70 -11.19
CA TYR A 47 7.10 10.44 -12.45
C TYR A 47 7.03 11.67 -13.34
N THR A 48 8.15 11.96 -14.01
CA THR A 48 8.18 12.98 -15.07
C THR A 48 7.45 12.47 -16.31
N ASP A 49 7.07 13.36 -17.21
CA ASP A 49 6.36 12.99 -18.45
C ASP A 49 7.16 11.99 -19.31
N ASP A 50 8.50 12.08 -19.26
CA ASP A 50 9.40 11.17 -19.99
C ASP A 50 9.49 9.77 -19.34
N GLU A 51 9.16 9.64 -18.06
CA GLU A 51 9.17 8.38 -17.33
C GLU A 51 7.82 7.68 -17.35
N LYS A 52 6.75 8.42 -17.63
CA LYS A 52 5.41 7.85 -17.74
C LYS A 52 5.30 6.96 -18.97
N PHE A 53 4.57 5.87 -18.81
CA PHE A 53 4.31 4.86 -19.83
C PHE A 53 2.81 4.72 -20.08
N PRO A 54 2.38 4.20 -21.24
CA PRO A 54 0.98 3.87 -21.47
C PRO A 54 0.48 2.88 -20.41
N ALA A 55 -0.49 3.29 -19.63
CA ALA A 55 -0.97 2.54 -18.48
C ALA A 55 -2.49 2.46 -18.44
N ALA A 56 -3.01 1.49 -17.71
CA ALA A 56 -4.41 1.40 -17.30
C ALA A 56 -4.48 1.03 -15.83
N GLY A 57 -5.36 1.65 -15.08
CA GLY A 57 -5.59 1.34 -13.67
C GLY A 57 -7.02 0.91 -13.40
N GLY A 58 -7.23 0.31 -12.24
CA GLY A 58 -8.54 -0.14 -11.80
C GLY A 58 -8.92 -1.54 -12.27
N ASP A 59 -10.17 -1.88 -12.03
CA ASP A 59 -10.76 -3.14 -12.43
C ASP A 59 -11.44 -3.06 -13.81
N TYR A 60 -12.07 -4.17 -14.25
CA TYR A 60 -12.73 -4.23 -15.55
C TYR A 60 -13.97 -3.33 -15.68
N GLU A 61 -14.59 -2.97 -14.58
CA GLU A 61 -15.82 -2.18 -14.58
C GLU A 61 -15.51 -0.67 -14.48
N THR A 62 -14.38 -0.33 -13.86
CA THR A 62 -13.97 1.05 -13.55
C THR A 62 -12.56 1.34 -14.01
N SER A 63 -12.16 0.84 -15.19
CA SER A 63 -10.83 1.09 -15.72
C SER A 63 -10.58 2.56 -16.04
N VAL A 64 -9.38 3.03 -15.77
CA VAL A 64 -8.91 4.39 -16.02
C VAL A 64 -7.69 4.34 -16.93
N ASP A 65 -7.70 5.09 -18.02
CA ASP A 65 -6.58 5.17 -18.95
C ASP A 65 -5.50 6.14 -18.41
N ASP A 66 -4.26 5.75 -18.57
CA ASP A 66 -3.06 6.55 -18.22
C ASP A 66 -3.01 7.05 -16.77
N ALA A 67 -3.70 6.37 -15.86
CA ALA A 67 -3.72 6.70 -14.43
C ALA A 67 -3.98 5.48 -13.55
N PRO A 68 -3.63 5.52 -12.27
CA PRO A 68 -4.07 4.52 -11.30
C PRO A 68 -5.59 4.49 -11.17
N GLY A 69 -6.14 3.31 -10.93
CA GLY A 69 -7.58 3.12 -10.73
C GLY A 69 -7.88 2.25 -9.51
N ALA A 70 -9.02 2.51 -8.89
CA ALA A 70 -9.50 1.76 -7.72
C ALA A 70 -10.17 0.44 -8.12
N PHE A 71 -10.18 -0.50 -7.18
CA PHE A 71 -10.96 -1.73 -7.21
C PHE A 71 -12.15 -1.61 -6.27
N ASP A 72 -13.24 -2.25 -6.65
CA ASP A 72 -14.33 -2.54 -5.70
C ASP A 72 -13.90 -3.72 -4.79
N PRO A 73 -13.63 -3.50 -3.51
CA PRO A 73 -13.19 -4.56 -2.61
C PRO A 73 -14.27 -5.63 -2.36
N SER A 74 -15.52 -5.35 -2.69
CA SER A 74 -16.61 -6.34 -2.63
C SER A 74 -16.62 -7.32 -3.80
N ASN A 75 -15.90 -7.03 -4.89
CA ASN A 75 -15.80 -7.89 -6.05
C ASN A 75 -14.60 -8.83 -5.94
N ALA A 76 -14.79 -9.95 -5.22
CA ALA A 76 -13.74 -10.93 -4.98
C ALA A 76 -13.17 -11.55 -6.27
N ASP A 77 -13.99 -11.68 -7.32
CA ASP A 77 -13.55 -12.26 -8.61
C ASP A 77 -12.56 -11.34 -9.33
N ASN A 78 -12.81 -10.02 -9.33
CA ASN A 78 -11.88 -9.04 -9.90
C ASN A 78 -10.58 -8.97 -9.09
N LEU A 79 -10.65 -8.98 -7.76
CA LEU A 79 -9.48 -9.01 -6.89
C LEU A 79 -8.64 -10.28 -7.13
N ASN A 80 -9.28 -11.43 -7.28
CA ASN A 80 -8.58 -12.68 -7.56
C ASN A 80 -7.95 -12.67 -8.96
N PHE A 81 -8.70 -12.30 -9.97
CA PHE A 81 -8.26 -12.39 -11.35
C PHE A 81 -7.14 -11.38 -11.69
N LEU A 82 -7.27 -10.15 -11.21
CA LEU A 82 -6.34 -9.07 -11.56
C LEU A 82 -5.21 -8.89 -10.56
N LEU A 83 -5.48 -9.11 -9.27
CA LEU A 83 -4.50 -8.89 -8.20
C LEU A 83 -4.05 -10.19 -7.53
N THR A 84 -4.56 -11.34 -7.97
CA THR A 84 -4.24 -12.67 -7.41
C THR A 84 -4.55 -12.85 -5.92
N VAL A 85 -5.47 -12.04 -5.40
CA VAL A 85 -5.97 -12.19 -4.02
C VAL A 85 -6.85 -13.43 -3.95
N PRO A 86 -6.58 -14.41 -3.06
CA PRO A 86 -7.48 -15.54 -2.86
C PRO A 86 -8.90 -15.06 -2.52
N THR A 87 -9.92 -15.68 -3.10
CA THR A 87 -11.31 -15.25 -2.91
C THR A 87 -11.77 -15.36 -1.46
N GLU A 88 -11.23 -16.30 -0.70
CA GLU A 88 -11.44 -16.46 0.74
C GLU A 88 -10.87 -15.31 1.57
N ASP A 89 -9.85 -14.63 1.06
CA ASP A 89 -9.19 -13.52 1.73
C ASP A 89 -9.72 -12.14 1.27
N ALA A 90 -10.56 -12.09 0.26
CA ALA A 90 -11.09 -10.83 -0.29
C ALA A 90 -11.80 -9.97 0.77
N SER A 91 -12.44 -10.60 1.75
CA SER A 91 -13.10 -9.88 2.87
C SER A 91 -12.13 -9.18 3.83
N LEU A 92 -10.84 -9.42 3.72
CA LEU A 92 -9.79 -8.77 4.51
C LEU A 92 -9.25 -7.51 3.82
N ILE A 93 -9.68 -7.26 2.59
CA ILE A 93 -9.25 -6.11 1.81
C ILE A 93 -10.24 -4.95 2.03
N ASP A 94 -9.75 -3.86 2.58
CA ASP A 94 -10.54 -2.65 2.81
C ASP A 94 -10.63 -1.79 1.55
N ASP A 95 -9.53 -1.65 0.83
CA ASP A 95 -9.44 -0.97 -0.47
C ASP A 95 -8.28 -1.51 -1.29
N ALA A 96 -8.32 -1.33 -2.59
CA ALA A 96 -7.24 -1.71 -3.49
C ALA A 96 -7.18 -0.79 -4.72
N ALA A 97 -5.99 -0.64 -5.27
CA ALA A 97 -5.75 0.11 -6.50
C ALA A 97 -4.65 -0.54 -7.34
N SER A 98 -4.68 -0.30 -8.63
CA SER A 98 -3.66 -0.80 -9.55
C SER A 98 -3.28 0.20 -10.62
N LEU A 99 -2.10 0.00 -11.18
CA LEU A 99 -1.60 0.63 -12.39
C LEU A 99 -0.84 -0.42 -13.21
N MET A 100 -1.37 -0.78 -14.35
CA MET A 100 -0.81 -1.80 -15.25
C MET A 100 -0.12 -1.13 -16.42
N HIS A 101 1.10 -1.57 -16.72
CA HIS A 101 1.81 -1.16 -17.93
C HIS A 101 1.21 -1.89 -19.16
N MET A 102 0.70 -1.14 -20.14
CA MET A 102 0.00 -1.72 -21.28
C MET A 102 0.90 -2.48 -22.25
N MET A 103 2.20 -2.22 -22.23
CA MET A 103 3.17 -2.81 -23.17
C MET A 103 3.95 -4.01 -22.60
N ASN A 104 3.81 -4.27 -21.31
CA ASN A 104 4.44 -5.42 -20.66
C ASN A 104 3.58 -5.91 -19.48
N ALA A 105 3.98 -7.01 -18.86
CA ALA A 105 3.21 -7.62 -17.76
C ALA A 105 3.48 -6.99 -16.38
N THR A 106 4.01 -5.77 -16.30
CA THR A 106 4.28 -5.11 -15.03
C THR A 106 3.00 -4.46 -14.50
N THR A 107 2.63 -4.80 -13.28
CA THR A 107 1.49 -4.22 -12.57
C THR A 107 1.95 -3.71 -11.20
N PHE A 108 1.59 -2.49 -10.88
CA PHE A 108 1.78 -1.90 -9.55
C PHE A 108 0.45 -1.97 -8.81
N THR A 109 0.47 -2.46 -7.57
CA THR A 109 -0.73 -2.63 -6.73
C THR A 109 -0.54 -2.07 -5.34
N CYS A 110 -1.60 -1.58 -4.76
CA CYS A 110 -1.70 -1.20 -3.35
C CYS A 110 -2.97 -1.78 -2.75
#